data_ab56e1f16cffca77e5d7d3d6e9e6c4f8
#
_entry.id   ab56e1f16cffca77e5d7d3d6e9e6c4f8
#
_cell.length_a   1.000
_cell.length_b   1.000
_cell.length_c   1.000
_cell.angle_alpha   90.00
_cell.angle_beta   90.00
_cell.angle_gamma   90.00
#
_symmetry.space_group_name_H-M   'P 1'
#
loop_
_entity.id
_entity.type
_entity.pdbx_description
1 polymer ?
#
loop_
_entity_poly.entity_id
_entity_poly.type
_entity_poly.pdbx_seq_one_letter_code
_entity_poly.pdbx_strand_id
1 'polypeptide(L)'
;MKYLMVLLSSLIITLNASAEMIVISHPESEVDRLSKKQVIDLYMGRVQHFPNGGKASTLDMPTDSDHRAKFYKGLTGKTLPQINAYWARLIFAGRATPPQPVESSQEVIATIMKDTTAIGYIDKSELVDSVKVIAHVE
;
A
#
# COMPACT_ATOMS: atom_id res chain seq x y z
N MET A 1 5.57 40.91 48.39
CA MET A 1 5.74 40.66 46.95
C MET A 1 5.36 39.20 46.72
N LYS A 2 4.27 39.01 46.03
CA LYS A 2 3.81 37.67 45.65
C LYS A 2 4.16 37.48 44.19
N TYR A 3 5.13 36.62 43.90
CA TYR A 3 5.45 36.21 42.53
C TYR A 3 4.44 35.19 42.09
N LEU A 4 3.56 35.58 41.17
CA LEU A 4 2.62 34.71 40.50
C LEU A 4 3.40 33.95 39.43
N MET A 5 3.79 32.71 39.72
CA MET A 5 4.40 31.80 38.77
C MET A 5 3.29 31.26 37.85
N VAL A 6 3.17 31.84 36.66
CA VAL A 6 2.32 31.30 35.61
C VAL A 6 3.05 30.14 34.98
N LEU A 7 2.70 28.92 35.40
CA LEU A 7 3.09 27.69 34.73
C LEU A 7 2.33 27.62 33.39
N LEU A 8 2.98 28.04 32.33
CA LEU A 8 2.52 27.82 30.97
C LEU A 8 2.70 26.34 30.63
N SER A 9 1.66 25.54 30.91
CA SER A 9 1.61 24.13 30.49
C SER A 9 1.51 24.07 28.99
N SER A 10 2.64 23.87 28.30
CA SER A 10 2.67 23.60 26.87
C SER A 10 2.01 22.24 26.62
N LEU A 11 0.76 22.28 26.21
CA LEU A 11 0.04 21.10 25.69
C LEU A 11 0.70 20.70 24.37
N ILE A 12 1.65 19.77 24.42
CA ILE A 12 2.22 19.16 23.22
C ILE A 12 1.13 18.22 22.68
N ILE A 13 0.39 18.73 21.70
CA ILE A 13 -0.49 17.89 20.89
C ILE A 13 0.42 17.06 19.98
N THR A 14 0.74 15.85 20.38
CA THR A 14 1.35 14.87 19.48
C THR A 14 0.30 14.49 18.45
N LEU A 15 0.37 15.11 17.27
CA LEU A 15 -0.35 14.62 16.11
C LEU A 15 0.25 13.25 15.75
N ASN A 16 -0.43 12.18 16.15
CA ASN A 16 -0.17 10.87 15.58
C ASN A 16 -0.63 10.90 14.13
N ALA A 17 0.29 11.26 13.23
CA ALA A 17 0.09 11.03 11.82
C ALA A 17 0.12 9.53 11.60
N SER A 18 -1.05 8.87 11.56
CA SER A 18 -1.13 7.49 11.11
C SER A 18 -0.64 7.46 9.67
N ALA A 19 0.36 6.63 9.36
CA ALA A 19 0.88 6.48 8.01
C ALA A 19 -0.23 5.95 7.12
N GLU A 20 -0.71 6.78 6.21
CA GLU A 20 -1.67 6.40 5.18
C GLU A 20 -0.93 5.76 4.02
N MET A 21 -1.31 4.54 3.66
CA MET A 21 -0.81 3.87 2.47
C MET A 21 -1.70 4.20 1.28
N ILE A 22 -1.08 4.42 0.13
CA ILE A 22 -1.77 4.68 -1.13
C ILE A 22 -1.34 3.69 -2.18
N VAL A 23 -2.25 3.36 -3.09
CA VAL A 23 -1.96 2.53 -4.27
C VAL A 23 -1.76 3.46 -5.45
N ILE A 24 -0.67 3.27 -6.17
CA ILE A 24 -0.25 4.11 -7.29
C ILE A 24 -0.12 3.31 -8.58
N SER A 25 -0.27 3.99 -9.70
CA SER A 25 -0.12 3.46 -11.04
C SER A 25 0.61 4.44 -11.95
N HIS A 26 0.95 3.97 -13.15
CA HIS A 26 1.48 4.82 -14.22
C HIS A 26 0.44 5.89 -14.60
N PRO A 27 0.84 7.15 -14.89
CA PRO A 27 -0.10 8.20 -15.26
C PRO A 27 -0.90 7.89 -16.51
N GLU A 28 -0.39 7.07 -17.41
CA GLU A 28 -1.08 6.63 -18.64
C GLU A 28 -1.85 5.30 -18.46
N SER A 29 -1.89 4.75 -17.24
CA SER A 29 -2.72 3.59 -16.95
C SER A 29 -4.20 3.90 -17.24
N GLU A 30 -4.91 2.94 -17.79
CA GLU A 30 -6.35 3.05 -18.03
C GLU A 30 -7.19 3.04 -16.74
N VAL A 31 -6.57 2.69 -15.61
CA VAL A 31 -7.23 2.65 -14.31
C VAL A 31 -7.03 3.98 -13.58
N ASP A 32 -8.13 4.67 -13.29
CA ASP A 32 -8.10 5.94 -12.54
C ASP A 32 -8.43 5.74 -11.05
N ARG A 33 -9.21 4.72 -10.73
CA ARG A 33 -9.65 4.44 -9.38
C ARG A 33 -9.95 2.96 -9.17
N LEU A 34 -9.56 2.45 -8.01
CA LEU A 34 -9.97 1.13 -7.53
C LEU A 34 -10.68 1.27 -6.19
N SER A 35 -11.75 0.52 -6.00
CA SER A 35 -12.38 0.37 -4.69
C SER A 35 -11.49 -0.47 -3.76
N LYS A 36 -11.73 -0.37 -2.45
CA LYS A 36 -11.03 -1.22 -1.47
C LYS A 36 -11.18 -2.71 -1.82
N LYS A 37 -12.39 -3.14 -2.16
CA LYS A 37 -12.65 -4.53 -2.57
C LYS A 37 -11.83 -4.93 -3.79
N GLN A 38 -11.72 -4.08 -4.79
CA GLN A 38 -10.93 -4.35 -6.00
C GLN A 38 -9.44 -4.47 -5.67
N VAL A 39 -8.91 -3.63 -4.79
CA VAL A 39 -7.51 -3.73 -4.32
C VAL A 39 -7.30 -5.05 -3.56
N ILE A 40 -8.23 -5.41 -2.66
CA ILE A 40 -8.18 -6.70 -1.95
C ILE A 40 -8.14 -7.87 -2.92
N ASP A 41 -9.03 -7.88 -3.89
CA ASP A 41 -9.14 -8.99 -4.85
C ASP A 41 -7.86 -9.15 -5.69
N LEU A 42 -7.21 -8.04 -6.06
CA LEU A 42 -5.92 -8.06 -6.77
C LEU A 42 -4.79 -8.55 -5.85
N TYR A 43 -4.64 -7.97 -4.67
CA TYR A 43 -3.53 -8.29 -3.76
C TYR A 43 -3.67 -9.63 -3.06
N MET A 44 -4.87 -10.17 -2.98
CA MET A 44 -5.11 -11.52 -2.44
C MET A 44 -5.18 -12.60 -3.54
N GLY A 45 -4.87 -12.22 -4.79
CA GLY A 45 -4.78 -13.17 -5.89
C GLY A 45 -6.10 -13.74 -6.38
N ARG A 46 -7.22 -13.12 -6.04
CA ARG A 46 -8.56 -13.55 -6.48
C ARG A 46 -8.84 -13.20 -7.91
N VAL A 47 -8.28 -12.10 -8.39
CA VAL A 47 -8.32 -11.64 -9.78
C VAL A 47 -6.93 -11.21 -10.23
N GLN A 48 -6.68 -11.28 -11.54
CA GLN A 48 -5.39 -10.89 -12.15
C GLN A 48 -5.55 -9.76 -13.16
N HIS A 49 -6.74 -9.20 -13.28
CA HIS A 49 -7.08 -8.16 -14.24
C HIS A 49 -7.78 -7.01 -13.54
N PHE A 50 -7.57 -5.81 -14.07
CA PHE A 50 -8.34 -4.64 -13.67
C PHE A 50 -9.82 -4.78 -14.06
N PRO A 51 -10.73 -3.98 -13.47
CA PRO A 51 -12.14 -4.03 -13.81
C PRO A 51 -12.43 -3.79 -15.30
N ASN A 52 -11.58 -3.05 -16.00
CA ASN A 52 -11.67 -2.82 -17.45
C ASN A 52 -11.17 -4.00 -18.30
N GLY A 53 -10.69 -5.08 -17.69
CA GLY A 53 -10.17 -6.27 -18.37
C GLY A 53 -8.68 -6.28 -18.65
N GLY A 54 -7.97 -5.16 -18.43
CA GLY A 54 -6.52 -5.09 -18.61
C GLY A 54 -5.76 -5.87 -17.54
N LYS A 55 -4.59 -6.41 -17.90
CA LYS A 55 -3.73 -7.12 -16.96
C LYS A 55 -3.29 -6.20 -15.83
N ALA A 56 -3.29 -6.72 -14.61
CA ALA A 56 -2.78 -6.07 -13.43
C ALA A 56 -1.54 -6.79 -12.91
N SER A 57 -0.42 -6.07 -12.79
CA SER A 57 0.83 -6.56 -12.21
C SER A 57 1.01 -5.91 -10.85
N THR A 58 0.77 -6.66 -9.78
CA THR A 58 0.88 -6.16 -8.40
C THR A 58 2.32 -6.22 -7.92
N LEU A 59 2.77 -5.14 -7.28
CA LEU A 59 4.08 -5.05 -6.62
C LEU A 59 3.87 -5.09 -5.11
N ASP A 60 4.75 -5.77 -4.40
CA ASP A 60 4.70 -5.92 -2.93
C ASP A 60 6.06 -5.55 -2.32
N MET A 61 6.03 -5.03 -1.12
CA MET A 61 7.23 -4.73 -0.34
C MET A 61 7.84 -6.01 0.23
N PRO A 62 9.08 -5.94 0.77
CA PRO A 62 9.69 -7.10 1.42
C PRO A 62 8.79 -7.71 2.50
N THR A 63 8.87 -9.02 2.67
CA THR A 63 7.97 -9.84 3.49
C THR A 63 7.77 -9.31 4.92
N ASP A 64 8.80 -8.72 5.52
CA ASP A 64 8.82 -8.23 6.90
C ASP A 64 8.82 -6.70 7.01
N SER A 65 8.56 -5.97 5.91
CA SER A 65 8.61 -4.51 5.94
C SER A 65 7.44 -3.89 6.69
N ASP A 66 7.67 -2.74 7.33
CA ASP A 66 6.64 -1.96 8.00
C ASP A 66 5.58 -1.44 7.02
N HIS A 67 5.98 -1.05 5.82
CA HIS A 67 5.06 -0.63 4.75
C HIS A 67 4.09 -1.76 4.41
N ARG A 68 4.59 -2.97 4.26
CA ARG A 68 3.78 -4.15 3.98
C ARG A 68 2.81 -4.46 5.12
N ALA A 69 3.26 -4.38 6.37
CA ALA A 69 2.42 -4.58 7.55
C ALA A 69 1.26 -3.58 7.60
N LYS A 70 1.53 -2.30 7.39
CA LYS A 70 0.52 -1.23 7.37
C LYS A 70 -0.46 -1.40 6.23
N PHE A 71 0.03 -1.72 5.05
CA PHE A 71 -0.79 -1.91 3.86
C PHE A 71 -1.81 -3.04 4.06
N TYR A 72 -1.37 -4.24 4.40
CA TYR A 72 -2.28 -5.36 4.58
C TYR A 72 -3.18 -5.21 5.80
N LYS A 73 -2.70 -4.60 6.87
CA LYS A 73 -3.54 -4.30 8.04
C LYS A 73 -4.67 -3.35 7.69
N GLY A 74 -4.38 -2.27 6.99
CA GLY A 74 -5.38 -1.32 6.52
C GLY A 74 -6.34 -1.93 5.50
N LEU A 75 -5.82 -2.76 4.62
CA LEU A 75 -6.59 -3.36 3.54
C LEU A 75 -7.49 -4.50 4.01
N THR A 76 -6.99 -5.40 4.85
CA THR A 76 -7.65 -6.66 5.21
C THR A 76 -7.92 -6.83 6.70
N GLY A 77 -7.32 -6.02 7.55
CA GLY A 77 -7.32 -6.22 9.01
C GLY A 77 -6.39 -7.33 9.50
N LYS A 78 -5.67 -8.00 8.59
CA LYS A 78 -4.81 -9.14 8.91
C LYS A 78 -3.36 -8.71 9.21
N THR A 79 -2.69 -9.51 10.04
CA THR A 79 -1.26 -9.36 10.35
C THR A 79 -0.40 -9.98 9.26
N LEU A 80 0.90 -9.62 9.22
CA LEU A 80 1.85 -10.23 8.27
C LEU A 80 1.93 -11.76 8.40
N PRO A 81 2.01 -12.37 9.60
CA PRO A 81 1.98 -13.83 9.71
C PRO A 81 0.74 -14.46 9.07
N GLN A 82 -0.43 -13.83 9.20
CA GLN A 82 -1.67 -14.30 8.56
C GLN A 82 -1.62 -14.18 7.05
N ILE A 83 -1.11 -13.08 6.52
CA ILE A 83 -0.92 -12.86 5.08
C ILE A 83 0.09 -13.85 4.51
N ASN A 84 1.22 -14.04 5.19
CA ASN A 84 2.26 -14.98 4.76
C ASN A 84 1.74 -16.43 4.75
N ALA A 85 0.96 -16.83 5.75
CA ALA A 85 0.32 -18.15 5.78
C ALA A 85 -0.72 -18.33 4.66
N TYR A 86 -1.49 -17.29 4.36
CA TYR A 86 -2.44 -17.30 3.26
C TYR A 86 -1.72 -17.56 1.92
N TRP A 87 -0.67 -16.80 1.62
CA TRP A 87 0.08 -16.97 0.38
C TRP A 87 0.82 -18.29 0.30
N ALA A 88 1.40 -18.76 1.40
CA ALA A 88 2.06 -20.07 1.44
C ALA A 88 1.09 -21.18 1.01
N ARG A 89 -0.17 -21.13 1.47
CA ARG A 89 -1.19 -22.12 1.08
C ARG A 89 -1.56 -22.03 -0.39
N LEU A 90 -1.72 -20.83 -0.93
CA LEU A 90 -2.08 -20.63 -2.34
C LEU A 90 -0.93 -21.06 -3.27
N ILE A 91 0.30 -20.71 -2.94
CA ILE A 91 1.49 -21.09 -3.71
C ILE A 91 1.66 -22.61 -3.70
N PHE A 92 1.55 -23.24 -2.52
CA PHE A 92 1.67 -24.70 -2.38
C PHE A 92 0.57 -25.44 -3.17
N ALA A 93 -0.64 -24.90 -3.21
CA ALA A 93 -1.75 -25.47 -3.97
C ALA A 93 -1.70 -25.11 -5.47
N GLY A 94 -0.75 -24.30 -5.93
CA GLY A 94 -0.66 -23.86 -7.32
C GLY A 94 -1.82 -22.98 -7.79
N ARG A 95 -2.53 -22.31 -6.86
CA ARG A 95 -3.78 -21.60 -7.17
C ARG A 95 -3.61 -20.17 -7.61
N ALA A 96 -2.50 -19.54 -7.24
CA ALA A 96 -2.27 -18.13 -7.56
C ALA A 96 -0.79 -17.81 -7.58
N THR A 97 -0.44 -16.76 -8.32
CA THR A 97 0.90 -16.16 -8.33
C THR A 97 0.89 -14.97 -7.37
N PRO A 98 1.83 -14.90 -6.41
CA PRO A 98 1.90 -13.78 -5.49
C PRO A 98 2.33 -12.49 -6.22
N PRO A 99 2.07 -11.30 -5.61
CA PRO A 99 2.63 -10.06 -6.11
C PRO A 99 4.14 -10.12 -6.26
N GLN A 100 4.68 -9.38 -7.23
CA GLN A 100 6.11 -9.30 -7.47
C GLN A 100 6.80 -8.53 -6.34
N PRO A 101 7.81 -9.11 -5.66
CA PRO A 101 8.52 -8.41 -4.59
C PRO A 101 9.45 -7.32 -5.15
N VAL A 102 9.46 -6.18 -4.48
CA VAL A 102 10.38 -5.06 -4.69
C VAL A 102 11.00 -4.65 -3.36
N GLU A 103 12.11 -3.93 -3.38
CA GLU A 103 12.90 -3.66 -2.18
C GLU A 103 12.52 -2.37 -1.45
N SER A 104 11.88 -1.40 -2.15
CA SER A 104 11.66 -0.06 -1.61
C SER A 104 10.56 0.68 -2.36
N SER A 105 10.10 1.79 -1.78
CA SER A 105 9.17 2.71 -2.44
C SER A 105 9.74 3.30 -3.72
N GLN A 106 11.05 3.57 -3.75
CA GLN A 106 11.72 4.05 -4.97
C GLN A 106 11.66 3.02 -6.09
N GLU A 107 11.83 1.73 -5.76
CA GLU A 107 11.73 0.65 -6.74
C GLU A 107 10.29 0.45 -7.22
N VAL A 108 9.29 0.61 -6.34
CA VAL A 108 7.87 0.62 -6.73
C VAL A 108 7.64 1.69 -7.80
N ILE A 109 8.03 2.92 -7.54
CA ILE A 109 7.87 4.04 -8.46
C ILE A 109 8.61 3.79 -9.79
N ALA A 110 9.87 3.36 -9.71
CA ALA A 110 10.68 3.07 -10.89
C ALA A 110 10.06 1.97 -11.77
N THR A 111 9.53 0.92 -11.15
CA THR A 111 8.88 -0.19 -11.87
C THR A 111 7.58 0.27 -12.54
N ILE A 112 6.77 1.04 -11.82
CA ILE A 112 5.52 1.61 -12.35
C ILE A 112 5.79 2.50 -13.56
N MET A 113 6.85 3.31 -13.52
CA MET A 113 7.20 4.19 -14.64
C MET A 113 7.63 3.45 -15.91
N LYS A 114 7.98 2.17 -15.80
CA LYS A 114 8.37 1.31 -16.92
C LYS A 114 7.28 0.34 -17.36
N ASP A 115 6.20 0.22 -16.59
CA ASP A 115 5.14 -0.76 -16.82
C ASP A 115 3.77 -0.16 -16.50
N THR A 116 3.00 0.14 -17.54
CA THR A 116 1.65 0.72 -17.40
C THR A 116 0.63 -0.23 -16.79
N THR A 117 0.95 -1.52 -16.66
CA THR A 117 0.11 -2.53 -16.01
C THR A 117 0.40 -2.70 -14.53
N ALA A 118 1.53 -2.15 -14.05
CA ALA A 118 1.96 -2.30 -12.66
C ALA A 118 1.19 -1.36 -11.72
N ILE A 119 0.86 -1.90 -10.56
CA ILE A 119 0.41 -1.12 -9.39
C ILE A 119 1.25 -1.50 -8.20
N GLY A 120 1.41 -0.56 -7.29
CA GLY A 120 2.14 -0.76 -6.04
C GLY A 120 1.59 0.16 -4.97
N TYR A 121 2.07 -0.01 -3.76
CA TYR A 121 1.70 0.87 -2.66
C TYR A 121 2.94 1.51 -2.05
N ILE A 122 2.75 2.73 -1.59
CA ILE A 122 3.76 3.52 -0.88
C ILE A 122 3.09 4.24 0.28
N ASP A 123 3.88 4.78 1.20
CA ASP A 123 3.38 5.75 2.17
C ASP A 123 3.01 7.06 1.42
N LYS A 124 1.91 7.68 1.81
CA LYS A 124 1.45 8.94 1.19
C LYS A 124 2.52 10.03 1.24
N SER A 125 3.36 10.05 2.28
CA SER A 125 4.48 11.00 2.40
C SER A 125 5.54 10.83 1.31
N GLU A 126 5.57 9.69 0.63
CA GLU A 126 6.53 9.35 -0.42
C GLU A 126 5.98 9.63 -1.83
N LEU A 127 4.76 10.17 -1.93
CA LEU A 127 4.11 10.46 -3.21
C LEU A 127 4.92 11.49 -4.01
N VAL A 128 5.10 11.17 -5.29
CA VAL A 128 5.72 12.05 -6.30
C VAL A 128 4.73 12.34 -7.42
N ASP A 129 4.95 13.45 -8.13
CA ASP A 129 4.03 13.93 -9.17
C ASP A 129 3.97 13.03 -10.43
N SER A 130 4.97 12.17 -10.60
CA SER A 130 5.09 11.30 -11.78
C SER A 130 4.15 10.09 -11.79
N VAL A 131 3.49 9.80 -10.68
CA VAL A 131 2.58 8.64 -10.55
C VAL A 131 1.15 9.09 -10.25
N LYS A 132 0.20 8.21 -10.52
CA LYS A 132 -1.22 8.45 -10.28
C LYS A 132 -1.68 7.66 -9.07
N VAL A 133 -2.37 8.32 -8.13
CA VAL A 133 -3.00 7.66 -6.98
C VAL A 133 -4.35 7.08 -7.42
N ILE A 134 -4.54 5.77 -7.24
CA ILE A 134 -5.76 5.06 -7.65
C ILE A 134 -6.56 4.50 -6.48
N ALA A 135 -5.98 4.43 -5.29
CA ALA A 135 -6.68 4.04 -4.07
C ALA A 135 -5.99 4.56 -2.82
N HIS A 136 -6.76 4.74 -1.77
CA HIS A 136 -6.28 5.03 -0.41
C HIS A 136 -6.58 3.84 0.48
N VAL A 137 -5.63 3.49 1.36
CA VAL A 137 -5.74 2.36 2.29
C VAL A 137 -5.54 2.88 3.71
N GLU A 138 -6.59 2.80 4.50
CA GLU A 138 -6.62 3.22 5.91
C GLU A 138 -6.73 2.02 6.84
#